data_bc134e35c646239a28f953c896d24fd0
#
_entry.id   bc134e35c646239a28f953c896d24fd0
#
_cell.length_a   1.000
_cell.length_b   1.000
_cell.length_c   1.000
_cell.angle_alpha   90.00
_cell.angle_beta   90.00
_cell.angle_gamma   90.00
#
_symmetry.space_group_name_H-M   'P 1'
#
loop_
_entity.id
_entity.type
_entity.pdbx_description
1 polymer ?
#
loop_
_entity_poly.entity_id
_entity_poly.type
_entity_poly.pdbx_seq_one_letter_code
_entity_poly.pdbx_strand_id
1 'polypeptide(L)'
;MGELQFAGASQVERDSGVWIDGQYVGYLKELKDEKKVMLLPGEHEIGVRQAGYKDFTQTMLIEPGTVHTLAVSMSKDPRAVFPDGSAAELKLNVKPERAAVFVDDGYVGHAGHFGGVFNSMLLSPGKHRIKVALPGYRTFETEVSLLPGQKSEVKAELPKGSIEQAEPLIKKP
;
A
#
# COMPACT_ATOMS: atom_id res chain seq x y z
N MET A 1 2.46 -26.31 -0.10
CA MET A 1 2.10 -24.93 0.19
C MET A 1 0.66 -24.83 0.62
N GLY A 2 0.37 -23.87 1.48
CA GLY A 2 -0.99 -23.54 1.85
C GLY A 2 -1.43 -22.26 1.16
N GLU A 3 -2.74 -22.10 0.95
CA GLU A 3 -3.32 -20.90 0.35
C GLU A 3 -3.86 -19.98 1.44
N LEU A 4 -3.55 -18.69 1.33
CA LEU A 4 -4.10 -17.66 2.19
C LEU A 4 -5.10 -16.81 1.41
N GLN A 5 -6.33 -16.73 1.91
CA GLN A 5 -7.39 -15.91 1.35
C GLN A 5 -7.73 -14.78 2.31
N PHE A 6 -8.14 -13.65 1.76
CA PHE A 6 -8.46 -12.46 2.54
C PHE A 6 -9.96 -12.16 2.46
N ALA A 7 -10.53 -11.70 3.57
CA ALA A 7 -11.89 -11.21 3.63
C ALA A 7 -11.88 -9.81 4.25
N GLY A 8 -12.42 -8.84 3.54
CA GLY A 8 -12.54 -7.47 4.01
C GLY A 8 -13.82 -6.87 3.45
N ALA A 9 -14.65 -6.31 4.32
CA ALA A 9 -15.99 -5.91 3.93
C ALA A 9 -16.08 -4.49 3.38
N SER A 10 -15.21 -3.59 3.83
CA SER A 10 -15.30 -2.17 3.45
C SER A 10 -14.24 -1.80 2.42
N GLN A 11 -14.43 -0.60 1.83
CA GLN A 11 -13.48 -0.06 0.86
C GLN A 11 -12.12 0.19 1.49
N VAL A 12 -12.09 0.55 2.78
CA VAL A 12 -10.82 0.79 3.49
C VAL A 12 -9.97 -0.47 3.51
N GLU A 13 -10.54 -1.62 3.88
CA GLU A 13 -9.79 -2.87 3.87
C GLU A 13 -9.34 -3.23 2.46
N ARG A 14 -10.22 -3.07 1.47
CA ARG A 14 -9.89 -3.42 0.07
C ARG A 14 -8.72 -2.62 -0.49
N ASP A 15 -8.61 -1.35 -0.11
CA ASP A 15 -7.55 -0.48 -0.61
C ASP A 15 -6.27 -0.57 0.21
N SER A 16 -6.30 -1.27 1.34
CA SER A 16 -5.16 -1.38 2.23
C SER A 16 -4.05 -2.25 1.65
N GLY A 17 -2.81 -1.89 1.94
CA GLY A 17 -1.65 -2.66 1.54
C GLY A 17 -1.43 -3.86 2.46
N VAL A 18 -0.91 -4.95 1.90
CA VAL A 18 -0.66 -6.20 2.60
C VAL A 18 0.83 -6.52 2.57
N TRP A 19 1.36 -6.84 3.74
CA TRP A 19 2.73 -7.31 3.92
C TRP A 19 2.72 -8.71 4.51
N ILE A 20 3.57 -9.58 3.99
CA ILE A 20 3.78 -10.92 4.53
C ILE A 20 5.25 -11.04 4.87
N ASP A 21 5.55 -11.35 6.12
CA ASP A 21 6.91 -11.46 6.64
C ASP A 21 7.76 -10.21 6.33
N GLY A 22 7.14 -9.04 6.42
CA GLY A 22 7.80 -7.78 6.18
C GLY A 22 7.92 -7.36 4.73
N GLN A 23 7.36 -8.12 3.78
CA GLN A 23 7.46 -7.85 2.35
C GLN A 23 6.10 -7.45 1.79
N TYR A 24 6.06 -6.33 1.06
CA TYR A 24 4.83 -5.94 0.37
C TYR A 24 4.48 -6.96 -0.71
N VAL A 25 3.23 -7.42 -0.70
CA VAL A 25 2.75 -8.41 -1.67
C VAL A 25 1.61 -7.89 -2.55
N GLY A 26 1.03 -6.77 -2.21
CA GLY A 26 -0.05 -6.16 -2.98
C GLY A 26 -1.06 -5.48 -2.08
N TYR A 27 -2.18 -5.07 -2.65
CA TYR A 27 -3.29 -4.52 -1.87
C TYR A 27 -4.41 -5.55 -1.77
N LEU A 28 -5.23 -5.45 -0.74
CA LEU A 28 -6.12 -6.53 -0.34
C LEU A 28 -7.09 -6.93 -1.45
N LYS A 29 -7.67 -5.97 -2.17
CA LYS A 29 -8.57 -6.28 -3.29
C LYS A 29 -7.89 -7.10 -4.37
N GLU A 30 -6.64 -6.77 -4.72
CA GLU A 30 -5.87 -7.53 -5.69
C GLU A 30 -5.68 -8.98 -5.24
N LEU A 31 -5.32 -9.17 -3.98
CA LEU A 31 -5.06 -10.50 -3.41
C LEU A 31 -6.33 -11.30 -3.18
N LYS A 32 -7.45 -10.62 -3.04
CA LYS A 32 -8.74 -11.29 -2.88
C LYS A 32 -9.33 -11.76 -4.21
N ASP A 33 -9.28 -10.90 -5.22
CA ASP A 33 -10.02 -11.11 -6.47
C ASP A 33 -9.16 -11.58 -7.63
N GLU A 34 -7.89 -11.19 -7.68
CA GLU A 34 -7.06 -11.35 -8.87
C GLU A 34 -5.86 -12.27 -8.69
N LYS A 35 -5.34 -12.41 -7.48
CA LYS A 35 -4.12 -13.17 -7.23
C LYS A 35 -4.29 -14.11 -6.05
N LYS A 36 -3.82 -15.33 -6.21
CA LYS A 36 -3.73 -16.27 -5.10
C LYS A 36 -2.45 -16.02 -4.31
N VAL A 37 -2.55 -16.13 -2.99
CA VAL A 37 -1.41 -16.05 -2.10
C VAL A 37 -1.08 -17.45 -1.62
N MET A 38 0.04 -17.97 -2.08
CA MET A 38 0.53 -19.29 -1.72
C MET A 38 1.75 -19.14 -0.82
N LEU A 39 1.69 -19.73 0.37
CA LEU A 39 2.76 -19.63 1.36
C LEU A 39 3.34 -21.00 1.68
N LEU A 40 4.62 -21.00 1.98
CA LEU A 40 5.29 -22.21 2.49
C LEU A 40 4.70 -22.57 3.85
N PRO A 41 4.67 -23.87 4.21
CA PRO A 41 4.24 -24.26 5.55
C PRO A 41 5.08 -23.58 6.63
N GLY A 42 4.44 -23.22 7.73
CA GLY A 42 5.07 -22.58 8.85
C GLY A 42 4.36 -21.32 9.29
N GLU A 43 4.94 -20.61 10.24
CA GLU A 43 4.38 -19.36 10.74
C GLU A 43 4.73 -18.19 9.81
N HIS A 44 3.74 -17.35 9.56
CA HIS A 44 3.90 -16.13 8.77
C HIS A 44 3.23 -14.96 9.48
N GLU A 45 3.88 -13.81 9.43
CA GLU A 45 3.30 -12.57 9.95
C GLU A 45 2.61 -11.83 8.81
N ILE A 46 1.33 -11.54 8.99
CA ILE A 46 0.52 -10.83 8.02
C ILE A 46 0.23 -9.43 8.56
N GLY A 47 0.63 -8.41 7.84
CA GLY A 47 0.36 -7.02 8.18
C GLY A 47 -0.50 -6.35 7.13
N VAL A 48 -1.48 -5.57 7.57
CA VAL A 48 -2.33 -4.78 6.69
C VAL A 48 -2.27 -3.33 7.15
N ARG A 49 -1.97 -2.42 6.24
CA ARG A 49 -1.73 -1.01 6.56
C ARG A 49 -2.49 -0.07 5.66
N GLN A 50 -2.98 1.01 6.26
CA GLN A 50 -3.60 2.11 5.55
C GLN A 50 -3.37 3.39 6.36
N ALA A 51 -2.96 4.47 5.69
CA ALA A 51 -2.78 5.76 6.35
C ALA A 51 -4.09 6.22 7.00
N GLY A 52 -4.00 6.73 8.23
CA GLY A 52 -5.16 7.14 9.00
C GLY A 52 -5.81 6.02 9.79
N TYR A 53 -5.33 4.80 9.66
CA TYR A 53 -5.85 3.64 10.37
C TYR A 53 -4.74 2.94 11.14
N LYS A 54 -5.12 2.23 12.19
CA LYS A 54 -4.19 1.42 12.96
C LYS A 54 -3.77 0.21 12.12
N ASP A 55 -2.51 -0.18 12.22
CA ASP A 55 -2.00 -1.38 11.55
C ASP A 55 -2.73 -2.61 12.07
N PHE A 56 -3.12 -3.49 11.15
CA PHE A 56 -3.63 -4.81 11.49
C PHE A 56 -2.48 -5.81 11.33
N THR A 57 -2.21 -6.59 12.36
CA THR A 57 -1.14 -7.58 12.32
C THR A 57 -1.64 -8.89 12.93
N GLN A 58 -1.36 -10.00 12.26
CA GLN A 58 -1.68 -11.33 12.77
C GLN A 58 -0.65 -12.32 12.30
N THR A 59 -0.22 -13.19 13.23
CA THR A 59 0.63 -14.33 12.92
C THR A 59 -0.26 -15.53 12.64
N MET A 60 0.01 -16.24 11.55
CA MET A 60 -0.75 -17.41 11.15
C MET A 60 0.17 -18.61 10.91
N LEU A 61 -0.27 -19.79 11.34
CA LEU A 61 0.39 -21.03 10.99
C LEU A 61 -0.24 -21.56 9.70
N ILE A 62 0.55 -21.66 8.66
CA ILE A 62 0.12 -22.21 7.37
C ILE A 62 0.45 -23.69 7.31
N GLU A 63 -0.58 -24.51 7.13
CA GLU A 63 -0.43 -25.96 7.01
C GLU A 63 -0.43 -26.38 5.54
N PRO A 64 0.33 -27.43 5.19
CA PRO A 64 0.38 -27.89 3.78
C PRO A 64 -0.98 -28.30 3.25
N GLY A 65 -1.30 -27.90 2.02
CA GLY A 65 -2.50 -28.32 1.32
C GLY A 65 -3.80 -27.74 1.87
N THR A 66 -3.73 -26.73 2.73
CA THR A 66 -4.93 -26.14 3.35
C THR A 66 -5.22 -24.76 2.78
N VAL A 67 -6.46 -24.29 2.97
CA VAL A 67 -6.89 -22.94 2.65
C VAL A 67 -7.22 -22.24 3.96
N HIS A 68 -6.55 -21.12 4.20
CA HIS A 68 -6.79 -20.29 5.38
C HIS A 68 -7.42 -18.98 4.96
N THR A 69 -8.44 -18.53 5.67
CA THR A 69 -9.08 -17.25 5.43
C THR A 69 -8.77 -16.30 6.57
N LEU A 70 -8.24 -15.14 6.24
CA LEU A 70 -7.97 -14.07 7.19
C LEU A 70 -9.00 -12.97 7.02
N ALA A 71 -9.81 -12.76 8.05
CA ALA A 71 -10.74 -11.64 8.10
C ALA A 71 -9.99 -10.41 8.58
N VAL A 72 -10.02 -9.33 7.78
CA VAL A 72 -9.33 -8.09 8.08
C VAL A 72 -10.34 -7.02 8.44
N SER A 73 -10.12 -6.35 9.57
CA SER A 73 -10.94 -5.24 10.02
C SER A 73 -10.01 -4.10 10.44
N MET A 74 -10.17 -2.94 9.82
CA MET A 74 -9.33 -1.77 10.06
C MET A 74 -10.05 -0.76 10.94
N SER A 75 -9.35 -0.21 11.92
CA SER A 75 -9.87 0.80 12.84
C SER A 75 -9.15 2.12 12.63
N LYS A 76 -9.91 3.23 12.63
CA LYS A 76 -9.31 4.56 12.52
C LYS A 76 -8.33 4.81 13.66
N ASP A 77 -7.19 5.42 13.32
CA ASP A 77 -6.25 5.90 14.31
C ASP A 77 -6.75 7.25 14.83
N PRO A 78 -7.07 7.37 16.11
CA PRO A 78 -7.61 8.64 16.66
C PRO A 78 -6.60 9.79 16.60
N ARG A 79 -5.32 9.50 16.37
CA ARG A 79 -4.28 10.53 16.20
C ARG A 79 -4.15 11.02 14.77
N ALA A 80 -4.82 10.39 13.81
CA ALA A 80 -4.70 10.73 12.41
C ALA A 80 -5.44 12.03 12.10
N VAL A 81 -4.83 12.84 11.20
CA VAL A 81 -5.45 14.05 10.69
C VAL A 81 -5.76 13.82 9.22
N PHE A 82 -7.02 14.04 8.85
CA PHE A 82 -7.45 13.86 7.46
C PHE A 82 -7.53 15.22 6.75
N PRO A 83 -7.25 15.25 5.42
CA PRO A 83 -7.34 16.50 4.67
C PRO A 83 -8.75 17.10 4.72
N ASP A 84 -8.82 18.42 4.78
CA ASP A 84 -10.07 19.17 4.79
C ASP A 84 -10.34 19.84 3.43
N GLY A 85 -11.25 20.83 3.40
CA GLY A 85 -11.63 21.53 2.18
C GLY A 85 -10.54 22.37 1.53
N SER A 86 -9.42 22.62 2.22
CA SER A 86 -8.26 23.32 1.65
C SER A 86 -7.26 22.35 1.02
N ALA A 87 -7.54 21.05 1.00
CA ALA A 87 -6.63 20.03 0.52
C ALA A 87 -6.23 20.26 -0.94
N ALA A 88 -4.98 19.98 -1.24
CA ALA A 88 -4.49 19.93 -2.61
C ALA A 88 -4.78 18.54 -3.20
N GLU A 89 -4.81 18.47 -4.52
CA GLU A 89 -5.00 17.21 -5.24
C GLU A 89 -3.73 16.80 -5.96
N LEU A 90 -3.36 15.55 -5.81
CA LEU A 90 -2.20 14.97 -6.48
C LEU A 90 -2.61 13.75 -7.28
N LYS A 91 -2.31 13.73 -8.57
CA LYS A 91 -2.45 12.55 -9.41
C LYS A 91 -1.10 11.87 -9.55
N LEU A 92 -1.15 10.54 -9.61
CA LEU A 92 0.05 9.73 -9.85
C LEU A 92 -0.13 8.96 -11.14
N ASN A 93 0.75 9.21 -12.08
CA ASN A 93 0.86 8.42 -13.30
C ASN A 93 2.17 7.64 -13.22
N VAL A 94 2.14 6.56 -12.48
CA VAL A 94 3.33 5.77 -12.14
C VAL A 94 3.11 4.32 -12.54
N LYS A 95 4.12 3.72 -13.15
CA LYS A 95 4.14 2.32 -13.54
C LYS A 95 5.25 1.58 -12.77
N PRO A 96 5.06 0.34 -12.34
CA PRO A 96 3.83 -0.48 -12.44
C PRO A 96 2.70 0.03 -11.56
N GLU A 97 1.47 -0.16 -12.01
CA GLU A 97 0.29 0.38 -11.29
C GLU A 97 0.04 -0.29 -9.93
N ARG A 98 0.54 -1.49 -9.72
CA ARG A 98 0.37 -2.19 -8.45
C ARG A 98 1.37 -1.77 -7.37
N ALA A 99 2.29 -0.87 -7.67
CA ALA A 99 3.30 -0.42 -6.72
C ALA A 99 2.67 0.30 -5.52
N ALA A 100 3.28 0.12 -4.35
CA ALA A 100 2.83 0.76 -3.13
C ALA A 100 3.21 2.24 -3.11
N VAL A 101 2.29 3.09 -2.68
CA VAL A 101 2.49 4.53 -2.57
C VAL A 101 2.48 4.92 -1.10
N PHE A 102 3.50 5.67 -0.70
CA PHE A 102 3.63 6.21 0.65
C PHE A 102 3.68 7.73 0.59
N VAL A 103 2.99 8.36 1.51
CA VAL A 103 3.08 9.81 1.72
C VAL A 103 3.54 10.02 3.15
N ASP A 104 4.67 10.72 3.32
CA ASP A 104 5.27 10.97 4.63
C ASP A 104 5.39 9.68 5.44
N ASP A 105 5.84 8.61 4.78
CA ASP A 105 6.04 7.25 5.31
C ASP A 105 4.78 6.44 5.64
N GLY A 106 3.59 6.98 5.38
CA GLY A 106 2.34 6.22 5.55
C GLY A 106 1.84 5.65 4.23
N TYR A 107 1.47 4.38 4.21
CA TYR A 107 0.88 3.76 3.02
C TYR A 107 -0.50 4.37 2.75
N VAL A 108 -0.69 4.90 1.53
CA VAL A 108 -1.95 5.54 1.15
C VAL A 108 -2.74 4.78 0.07
N GLY A 109 -2.11 3.87 -0.62
CA GLY A 109 -2.75 3.08 -1.67
C GLY A 109 -1.75 2.60 -2.70
N HIS A 110 -2.25 2.01 -3.80
CA HIS A 110 -1.39 1.61 -4.91
C HIS A 110 -1.42 2.68 -6.01
N ALA A 111 -0.38 2.69 -6.84
CA ALA A 111 -0.18 3.77 -7.83
C ALA A 111 -1.35 3.93 -8.80
N GLY A 112 -1.91 2.82 -9.27
CA GLY A 112 -3.02 2.86 -10.24
C GLY A 112 -4.30 3.47 -9.68
N HIS A 113 -4.48 3.47 -8.35
CA HIS A 113 -5.65 4.06 -7.72
C HIS A 113 -5.72 5.58 -7.90
N PHE A 114 -4.56 6.24 -8.01
CA PHE A 114 -4.47 7.70 -8.08
C PHE A 114 -4.25 8.25 -9.49
N GLY A 115 -4.30 7.40 -10.50
CA GLY A 115 -4.04 7.80 -11.88
C GLY A 115 -5.27 8.12 -12.71
N GLY A 116 -6.46 7.80 -12.21
CA GLY A 116 -7.71 8.01 -12.93
C GLY A 116 -8.20 9.44 -12.89
N VAL A 117 -9.18 9.76 -13.75
CA VAL A 117 -9.75 11.10 -13.85
C VAL A 117 -10.44 11.51 -12.55
N PHE A 118 -11.02 10.55 -11.82
CA PHE A 118 -11.81 10.84 -10.63
C PHE A 118 -11.11 10.46 -9.31
N ASN A 119 -9.93 9.91 -9.37
CA ASN A 119 -9.25 9.36 -8.20
C ASN A 119 -7.91 10.04 -7.96
N SER A 120 -7.94 11.31 -7.63
CA SER A 120 -6.74 11.99 -7.18
C SER A 120 -6.57 11.84 -5.67
N MET A 121 -5.33 11.95 -5.22
CA MET A 121 -4.99 11.92 -3.81
C MET A 121 -5.22 13.29 -3.19
N LEU A 122 -5.90 13.35 -2.05
CA LEU A 122 -6.06 14.58 -1.28
C LEU A 122 -4.97 14.69 -0.24
N LEU A 123 -4.23 15.79 -0.26
CA LEU A 123 -3.14 16.06 0.68
C LEU A 123 -3.32 17.42 1.30
N SER A 124 -2.93 17.56 2.56
CA SER A 124 -2.88 18.88 3.19
C SER A 124 -1.87 19.77 2.47
N PRO A 125 -2.07 21.09 2.43
CA PRO A 125 -1.08 22.00 1.85
C PRO A 125 0.27 21.88 2.57
N GLY A 126 1.36 22.12 1.86
CA GLY A 126 2.71 22.07 2.38
C GLY A 126 3.57 21.04 1.67
N LYS A 127 4.67 20.71 2.30
CA LYS A 127 5.62 19.74 1.76
C LYS A 127 5.23 18.33 2.13
N HIS A 128 5.32 17.43 1.15
CA HIS A 128 5.09 16.00 1.38
C HIS A 128 6.16 15.20 0.63
N ARG A 129 6.58 14.10 1.24
CA ARG A 129 7.47 13.15 0.61
C ARG A 129 6.63 12.02 0.01
N ILE A 130 6.78 11.82 -1.28
CA ILE A 130 6.07 10.79 -2.02
C ILE A 130 7.07 9.67 -2.33
N LYS A 131 6.73 8.47 -1.95
CA LYS A 131 7.55 7.29 -2.21
C LYS A 131 6.71 6.24 -2.90
N VAL A 132 7.22 5.68 -3.99
CA VAL A 132 6.56 4.60 -4.72
C VAL A 132 7.54 3.44 -4.81
N ALA A 133 7.10 2.27 -4.39
CA ALA A 133 8.00 1.13 -4.29
C ALA A 133 7.29 -0.19 -4.59
N LEU A 134 8.02 -1.10 -5.23
CA LEU A 134 7.55 -2.44 -5.51
C LEU A 134 8.77 -3.38 -5.50
N PRO A 135 8.69 -4.53 -4.81
CA PRO A 135 9.80 -5.49 -4.81
C PRO A 135 10.19 -5.88 -6.24
N GLY A 136 11.49 -5.93 -6.51
CA GLY A 136 12.03 -6.18 -7.84
C GLY A 136 12.22 -4.93 -8.69
N TYR A 137 11.85 -3.75 -8.17
CA TYR A 137 11.99 -2.47 -8.85
C TYR A 137 12.74 -1.49 -7.95
N ARG A 138 13.36 -0.49 -8.57
CA ARG A 138 13.98 0.59 -7.80
C ARG A 138 12.92 1.52 -7.27
N THR A 139 13.07 1.91 -6.03
CA THR A 139 12.16 2.84 -5.37
C THR A 139 12.28 4.23 -5.97
N PHE A 140 11.13 4.85 -6.24
CA PHE A 140 11.04 6.25 -6.63
C PHE A 140 10.64 7.09 -5.42
N GLU A 141 11.35 8.17 -5.21
CA GLU A 141 11.06 9.09 -4.10
C GLU A 141 11.21 10.53 -4.58
N THR A 142 10.24 11.36 -4.24
CA THR A 142 10.27 12.78 -4.56
C THR A 142 9.59 13.59 -3.47
N GLU A 143 9.90 14.88 -3.42
CA GLU A 143 9.25 15.82 -2.53
C GLU A 143 8.40 16.77 -3.34
N VAL A 144 7.17 17.00 -2.90
CA VAL A 144 6.25 17.94 -3.53
C VAL A 144 5.87 19.02 -2.53
N SER A 145 5.73 20.25 -3.02
CA SER A 145 5.22 21.38 -2.23
C SER A 145 3.89 21.79 -2.82
N LEU A 146 2.84 21.74 -2.03
CA LEU A 146 1.47 21.96 -2.51
C LEU A 146 0.85 23.18 -1.84
N LEU A 147 0.22 24.02 -2.64
CA LEU A 147 -0.57 25.15 -2.18
C LEU A 147 -2.01 24.71 -1.95
N PRO A 148 -2.78 25.43 -1.09
CA PRO A 148 -4.19 25.11 -0.90
C PRO A 148 -4.95 25.05 -2.23
N GLY A 149 -5.70 23.98 -2.48
CA GLY A 149 -6.47 23.80 -3.70
C GLY A 149 -5.67 23.52 -4.96
N GLN A 150 -4.36 23.41 -4.87
CA GLN A 150 -3.51 23.16 -6.04
C GLN A 150 -3.77 21.76 -6.59
N LYS A 151 -3.75 21.64 -7.92
CA LYS A 151 -3.79 20.35 -8.61
C LYS A 151 -2.43 20.09 -9.24
N SER A 152 -1.87 18.92 -8.97
CA SER A 152 -0.54 18.56 -9.45
C SER A 152 -0.53 17.11 -9.91
N GLU A 153 0.49 16.72 -10.68
CA GLU A 153 0.65 15.36 -11.17
C GLU A 153 2.12 14.94 -11.06
N VAL A 154 2.34 13.71 -10.62
CA VAL A 154 3.67 13.08 -10.61
C VAL A 154 3.66 11.95 -11.62
N LYS A 155 4.60 11.96 -12.55
CA LYS A 155 4.77 10.91 -13.56
C LYS A 155 6.11 10.22 -13.35
N ALA A 156 6.09 8.90 -13.30
CA ALA A 156 7.32 8.13 -13.18
C ALA A 156 7.10 6.69 -13.65
N GLU A 157 8.20 6.05 -13.99
CA GLU A 157 8.22 4.61 -14.28
C GLU A 157 9.35 4.02 -13.45
N LEU A 158 9.03 3.01 -12.63
CA LEU A 158 10.03 2.39 -11.77
C LEU A 158 10.92 1.49 -12.61
N PRO A 159 12.24 1.72 -12.61
CA PRO A 159 13.16 0.82 -13.30
C PRO A 159 13.18 -0.53 -12.60
N LYS A 160 13.28 -1.59 -13.36
CA LYS A 160 13.52 -2.91 -12.79
C LYS A 160 14.90 -2.93 -12.13
N GLY A 161 14.97 -3.60 -10.98
CA GLY A 161 16.22 -3.84 -10.28
C GLY A 161 16.31 -5.31 -9.88
N SER A 162 17.49 -5.78 -9.48
CA SER A 162 17.61 -7.09 -8.85
C SER A 162 17.01 -7.01 -7.44
N ILE A 163 16.73 -8.18 -6.86
CA ILE A 163 16.23 -8.22 -5.48
C ILE A 163 17.21 -7.54 -4.54
N GLU A 164 18.50 -7.69 -4.79
CA GLU A 164 19.54 -7.05 -3.98
C GLU A 164 19.60 -5.54 -4.13
N GLN A 165 19.11 -5.01 -5.26
CA GLN A 165 19.11 -3.58 -5.55
C GLN A 165 17.82 -2.89 -5.12
N ALA A 166 16.74 -3.65 -4.99
CA ALA A 166 15.45 -3.10 -4.58
C ALA A 166 15.46 -2.79 -3.09
N GLU A 167 15.00 -1.59 -2.73
CA GLU A 167 14.82 -1.28 -1.32
C GLU A 167 13.66 -2.09 -0.75
N PRO A 168 13.81 -2.71 0.42
CA PRO A 168 12.69 -3.33 1.08
C PRO A 168 11.62 -2.29 1.41
N LEU A 169 10.35 -2.60 1.12
CA LEU A 169 9.23 -1.71 1.42
C LEU A 169 9.07 -1.49 2.91
N ILE A 170 9.31 -2.53 3.68
CA ILE A 170 9.39 -2.40 5.12
C ILE A 170 10.85 -2.51 5.48
N LYS A 171 11.46 -1.36 5.64
CA LYS A 171 12.79 -1.29 6.20
C LYS A 171 12.71 -1.72 7.64
N LYS A 172 13.69 -2.44 8.07
CA LYS A 172 13.83 -2.72 9.48
C LYS A 172 13.97 -1.42 10.24
N PRO A 173 13.27 -1.31 11.32
CA PRO A 173 13.37 -0.10 12.15
C PRO A 173 14.79 0.13 12.60
#